data_e61bd87b38ed6ea6da9a365e7b5ffcbd
#
_entry.id   e61bd87b38ed6ea6da9a365e7b5ffcbd
#
_cell.length_a   1.000
_cell.length_b   1.000
_cell.length_c   1.000
_cell.angle_alpha   90.00
_cell.angle_beta   90.00
_cell.angle_gamma   90.00
#
_symmetry.space_group_name_H-M   'P 1'
#
loop_
_entity.id
_entity.type
_entity.pdbx_description
1 polymer ?
#
loop_
_entity_poly.entity_id
_entity_poly.type
_entity_poly.pdbx_seq_one_letter_code
_entity_poly.pdbx_strand_id
1 'polypeptide(L)'
;MAHDRSLTALLVIDPYNDFISEGGKVWDRLKAVAEANGCVSHMRQVLEAARKAQLRVFYALHRRYRPGDYETWMYIAPIQKAAWSRRTFEHGTWGGEVRSEFAPQPGDIVALEHWCSIGFANTDLDLLLKTHGIHQLIVIGLLAHTCVESTVRFAAELGYQVTVVKDATASYSDEHMHAALDVNIPNYATAIMTASQIVDLLAPITSAPA
;
A
#
# COMPACT_ATOMS: atom_id res chain seq x y z
N MET A 1 3.99 13.45 16.76
CA MET A 1 4.89 14.30 15.94
C MET A 1 4.02 15.00 14.92
N ALA A 2 4.24 16.28 14.67
CA ALA A 2 3.54 16.99 13.61
C ALA A 2 4.05 16.46 12.25
N HIS A 3 3.14 15.99 11.41
CA HIS A 3 3.49 15.65 10.03
C HIS A 3 3.66 16.95 9.24
N ASP A 4 4.87 17.18 8.77
CA ASP A 4 5.10 18.25 7.80
C ASP A 4 4.52 17.80 6.45
N ARG A 5 3.43 18.42 6.03
CA ARG A 5 2.70 18.07 4.81
C ARG A 5 3.57 18.19 3.55
N SER A 6 4.55 19.10 3.56
CA SER A 6 5.45 19.30 2.43
C SER A 6 6.43 18.14 2.25
N LEU A 7 6.73 17.39 3.32
CA LEU A 7 7.64 16.26 3.35
C LEU A 7 6.90 14.91 3.39
N THR A 8 5.58 14.93 3.46
CA THR A 8 4.73 13.74 3.64
C THR A 8 4.02 13.34 2.36
N ALA A 9 4.00 12.05 2.06
CA ALA A 9 3.19 11.47 0.99
C ALA A 9 2.34 10.31 1.51
N LEU A 10 1.21 10.08 0.83
CA LEU A 10 0.47 8.83 0.94
C LEU A 10 1.06 7.83 -0.06
N LEU A 11 1.41 6.64 0.42
CA LEU A 11 1.81 5.49 -0.40
C LEU A 11 0.70 4.45 -0.41
N VAL A 12 0.13 4.19 -1.58
CA VAL A 12 -0.93 3.21 -1.81
C VAL A 12 -0.33 1.96 -2.45
N ILE A 13 -0.48 0.81 -1.79
CA ILE A 13 0.13 -0.46 -2.20
C ILE A 13 -0.94 -1.42 -2.71
N ASP A 14 -0.82 -1.86 -3.96
CA ASP A 14 -1.55 -2.97 -4.58
C ASP A 14 -3.10 -2.93 -4.48
N PRO A 15 -3.80 -1.82 -4.74
CA PRO A 15 -5.25 -1.75 -4.63
C PRO A 15 -5.97 -2.36 -5.86
N TYR A 16 -5.56 -3.55 -6.27
CA TYR A 16 -6.10 -4.25 -7.44
C TYR A 16 -7.45 -4.91 -7.16
N ASN A 17 -8.29 -5.03 -8.20
CA ASN A 17 -9.56 -5.73 -8.11
C ASN A 17 -9.39 -7.18 -7.65
N ASP A 18 -8.33 -7.88 -8.07
CA ASP A 18 -8.04 -9.24 -7.61
C ASP A 18 -7.90 -9.37 -6.09
N PHE A 19 -7.47 -8.28 -5.40
CA PHE A 19 -7.36 -8.27 -3.94
C PHE A 19 -8.62 -7.81 -3.22
N ILE A 20 -9.24 -6.71 -3.67
CA ILE A 20 -10.19 -5.95 -2.86
C ILE A 20 -11.60 -5.85 -3.47
N SER A 21 -11.90 -6.64 -4.49
CA SER A 21 -13.21 -6.63 -5.12
C SER A 21 -13.84 -8.03 -5.16
N GLU A 22 -15.14 -8.10 -4.99
CA GLU A 22 -15.90 -9.33 -5.14
C GLU A 22 -15.62 -9.96 -6.51
N GLY A 23 -15.33 -11.26 -6.56
CA GLY A 23 -14.92 -11.97 -7.78
C GLY A 23 -13.42 -11.84 -8.13
N GLY A 24 -12.62 -11.11 -7.37
CA GLY A 24 -11.17 -11.08 -7.50
C GLY A 24 -10.52 -12.41 -7.13
N LYS A 25 -9.45 -12.80 -7.84
CA LYS A 25 -8.80 -14.13 -7.70
C LYS A 25 -8.26 -14.43 -6.30
N VAL A 26 -8.07 -13.40 -5.46
CA VAL A 26 -7.51 -13.51 -4.11
C VAL A 26 -8.51 -13.05 -3.04
N TRP A 27 -9.58 -12.37 -3.45
CA TRP A 27 -10.56 -11.76 -2.55
C TRP A 27 -11.10 -12.73 -1.49
N ASP A 28 -11.56 -13.91 -1.89
CA ASP A 28 -12.15 -14.89 -0.96
C ASP A 28 -11.19 -15.30 0.18
N ARG A 29 -9.89 -15.18 -0.04
CA ARG A 29 -8.87 -15.54 0.97
C ARG A 29 -8.67 -14.45 2.02
N LEU A 30 -8.98 -13.21 1.71
CA LEU A 30 -8.76 -12.08 2.63
C LEU A 30 -10.06 -11.36 3.02
N LYS A 31 -11.18 -11.70 2.37
CA LYS A 31 -12.49 -11.08 2.58
C LYS A 31 -12.88 -10.99 4.06
N ALA A 32 -12.76 -12.09 4.81
CA ALA A 32 -13.15 -12.13 6.22
C ALA A 32 -12.43 -11.07 7.06
N VAL A 33 -11.11 -10.97 6.92
CA VAL A 33 -10.29 -9.97 7.64
C VAL A 33 -10.55 -8.56 7.10
N ALA A 34 -10.62 -8.40 5.78
CA ALA A 34 -10.82 -7.10 5.15
C ALA A 34 -12.19 -6.48 5.48
N GLU A 35 -13.23 -7.30 5.58
CA GLU A 35 -14.57 -6.84 5.97
C GLU A 35 -14.64 -6.56 7.47
N ALA A 36 -14.07 -7.44 8.32
CA ALA A 36 -14.07 -7.28 9.77
C ALA A 36 -13.40 -5.97 10.23
N ASN A 37 -12.32 -5.56 9.57
CA ASN A 37 -11.62 -4.31 9.91
C ASN A 37 -12.00 -3.10 9.04
N GLY A 38 -12.92 -3.28 8.08
CA GLY A 38 -13.35 -2.20 7.19
C GLY A 38 -12.26 -1.71 6.21
N CYS A 39 -11.29 -2.56 5.88
CA CYS A 39 -10.07 -2.21 5.15
C CYS A 39 -10.32 -1.32 3.93
N VAL A 40 -11.20 -1.73 3.02
CA VAL A 40 -11.43 -1.02 1.76
C VAL A 40 -12.04 0.37 2.01
N SER A 41 -12.99 0.48 2.95
CA SER A 41 -13.59 1.77 3.31
C SER A 41 -12.58 2.70 3.98
N HIS A 42 -11.73 2.18 4.86
CA HIS A 42 -10.67 2.94 5.53
C HIS A 42 -9.58 3.38 4.56
N MET A 43 -9.15 2.52 3.63
CA MET A 43 -8.24 2.91 2.55
C MET A 43 -8.80 4.11 1.76
N ARG A 44 -10.09 4.05 1.40
CA ARG A 44 -10.75 5.15 0.68
C ARG A 44 -10.78 6.44 1.51
N GLN A 45 -11.18 6.36 2.78
CA GLN A 45 -11.20 7.53 3.68
C GLN A 45 -9.83 8.21 3.79
N VAL A 46 -8.75 7.42 3.95
CA VAL A 46 -7.38 7.95 4.02
C VAL A 46 -6.96 8.58 2.71
N LEU A 47 -7.24 7.95 1.57
CA LEU A 47 -6.93 8.50 0.24
C LEU A 47 -7.66 9.84 -0.01
N GLU A 48 -8.95 9.91 0.31
CA GLU A 48 -9.75 11.12 0.18
C GLU A 48 -9.21 12.25 1.11
N ALA A 49 -8.86 11.90 2.35
CA ALA A 49 -8.27 12.85 3.31
C ALA A 49 -6.91 13.37 2.83
N ALA A 50 -6.05 12.50 2.31
CA ALA A 50 -4.75 12.86 1.76
C ALA A 50 -4.89 13.84 0.58
N ARG A 51 -5.77 13.52 -0.36
CA ARG A 51 -6.07 14.40 -1.52
C ARG A 51 -6.65 15.76 -1.08
N LYS A 52 -7.59 15.76 -0.13
CA LYS A 52 -8.15 16.98 0.44
C LYS A 52 -7.09 17.84 1.15
N ALA A 53 -6.13 17.19 1.81
CA ALA A 53 -5.00 17.83 2.46
C ALA A 53 -3.88 18.22 1.46
N GLN A 54 -4.05 17.93 0.17
CA GLN A 54 -3.10 18.18 -0.90
C GLN A 54 -1.76 17.46 -0.72
N LEU A 55 -1.77 16.30 -0.04
CA LEU A 55 -0.60 15.41 -0.02
C LEU A 55 -0.37 14.82 -1.40
N ARG A 56 0.91 14.61 -1.74
CA ARG A 56 1.26 13.80 -2.91
C ARG A 56 0.86 12.35 -2.66
N VAL A 57 0.28 11.72 -3.66
CA VAL A 57 -0.12 10.31 -3.62
C VAL A 57 0.80 9.54 -4.55
N PHE A 58 1.43 8.50 -3.99
CA PHE A 58 2.29 7.57 -4.72
C PHE A 58 1.65 6.19 -4.73
N TYR A 59 1.85 5.47 -5.82
CA TYR A 59 1.41 4.09 -5.97
C TYR A 59 2.62 3.18 -6.14
N ALA A 60 2.69 2.13 -5.31
CA ALA A 60 3.56 0.98 -5.50
C ALA A 60 2.69 -0.21 -5.89
N LEU A 61 2.77 -0.61 -7.14
CA LEU A 61 1.90 -1.62 -7.73
C LEU A 61 2.71 -2.88 -8.03
N HIS A 62 2.16 -4.05 -7.69
CA HIS A 62 2.75 -5.35 -8.02
C HIS A 62 2.75 -5.56 -9.54
N ARG A 63 3.78 -6.25 -10.04
CA ARG A 63 3.87 -6.70 -11.42
C ARG A 63 2.60 -7.44 -11.82
N ARG A 64 1.91 -6.92 -12.82
CA ARG A 64 0.74 -7.58 -13.41
C ARG A 64 1.21 -8.76 -14.25
N TYR A 65 0.58 -9.93 -14.03
CA TYR A 65 0.94 -11.13 -14.78
C TYR A 65 0.88 -10.90 -16.28
N ARG A 66 1.94 -11.31 -16.97
CA ARG A 66 2.01 -11.41 -18.43
C ARG A 66 2.66 -12.75 -18.79
N PRO A 67 2.22 -13.42 -19.87
CA PRO A 67 2.95 -14.58 -20.38
C PRO A 67 4.43 -14.24 -20.61
N GLY A 68 5.32 -15.12 -20.20
CA GLY A 68 6.77 -14.92 -20.35
C GLY A 68 7.48 -14.22 -19.17
N ASP A 69 6.77 -13.60 -18.23
CA ASP A 69 7.40 -12.81 -17.16
C ASP A 69 8.37 -13.62 -16.29
N TYR A 70 8.02 -14.86 -15.89
CA TYR A 70 8.82 -15.68 -14.98
C TYR A 70 9.30 -17.01 -15.60
N GLU A 71 8.92 -17.31 -16.82
CA GLU A 71 9.11 -18.63 -17.44
C GLU A 71 10.58 -18.96 -17.67
N THR A 72 11.42 -17.95 -17.86
CA THR A 72 12.88 -18.12 -18.05
C THR A 72 13.68 -17.93 -16.77
N TRP A 73 13.02 -17.64 -15.63
CA TRP A 73 13.73 -17.42 -14.38
C TRP A 73 14.22 -18.76 -13.81
N MET A 74 15.52 -18.84 -13.53
CA MET A 74 16.12 -20.01 -12.87
C MET A 74 15.64 -20.14 -11.42
N TYR A 75 15.44 -19.02 -10.74
CA TYR A 75 15.00 -18.94 -9.34
C TYR A 75 13.79 -18.02 -9.23
N ILE A 76 12.72 -18.56 -8.71
CA ILE A 76 11.48 -17.83 -8.44
C ILE A 76 11.08 -18.07 -6.98
N ALA A 77 10.78 -17.01 -6.23
CA ALA A 77 10.34 -17.15 -4.86
C ALA A 77 8.96 -17.83 -4.77
N PRO A 78 8.66 -18.59 -3.69
CA PRO A 78 7.37 -19.26 -3.53
C PRO A 78 6.16 -18.34 -3.69
N ILE A 79 6.23 -17.11 -3.17
CA ILE A 79 5.16 -16.11 -3.29
C ILE A 79 4.95 -15.67 -4.75
N GLN A 80 6.03 -15.46 -5.50
CA GLN A 80 5.97 -15.12 -6.93
C GLN A 80 5.40 -16.29 -7.74
N LYS A 81 5.87 -17.52 -7.46
CA LYS A 81 5.36 -18.73 -8.11
C LYS A 81 3.85 -18.91 -7.86
N ALA A 82 3.40 -18.65 -6.63
CA ALA A 82 2.00 -18.73 -6.27
C ALA A 82 1.14 -17.67 -6.98
N ALA A 83 1.61 -16.43 -7.09
CA ALA A 83 0.94 -15.36 -7.81
C ALA A 83 0.89 -15.65 -9.32
N TRP A 84 2.03 -16.06 -9.88
CA TRP A 84 2.15 -16.40 -11.30
C TRP A 84 1.25 -17.58 -11.71
N SER A 85 1.22 -18.67 -10.94
CA SER A 85 0.39 -19.83 -11.26
C SER A 85 -1.12 -19.54 -11.24
N ARG A 86 -1.56 -18.54 -10.47
CA ARG A 86 -2.94 -18.07 -10.45
C ARG A 86 -3.22 -16.98 -11.50
N ARG A 87 -2.19 -16.49 -12.19
CA ARG A 87 -2.26 -15.28 -13.03
C ARG A 87 -2.86 -14.11 -12.26
N THR A 88 -2.40 -13.91 -11.02
CA THR A 88 -2.86 -12.80 -10.18
C THR A 88 -2.50 -11.48 -10.84
N PHE A 89 -3.43 -10.53 -10.84
CA PHE A 89 -3.30 -9.23 -11.50
C PHE A 89 -3.02 -9.33 -13.01
N GLU A 90 -3.69 -10.24 -13.70
CA GLU A 90 -3.44 -10.47 -15.13
C GLU A 90 -3.66 -9.18 -15.95
N HIS A 91 -2.61 -8.76 -16.67
CA HIS A 91 -2.62 -7.54 -17.47
C HIS A 91 -3.74 -7.56 -18.52
N GLY A 92 -4.49 -6.47 -18.62
CA GLY A 92 -5.61 -6.35 -19.57
C GLY A 92 -6.88 -7.06 -19.11
N THR A 93 -6.93 -7.55 -17.87
CA THR A 93 -8.15 -8.08 -17.26
C THR A 93 -8.63 -7.18 -16.14
N TRP A 94 -9.91 -7.23 -15.82
CA TRP A 94 -10.50 -6.49 -14.70
C TRP A 94 -9.77 -6.75 -13.37
N GLY A 95 -9.35 -7.99 -13.09
CA GLY A 95 -8.61 -8.35 -11.88
C GLY A 95 -7.26 -7.64 -11.75
N GLY A 96 -6.60 -7.38 -12.88
CA GLY A 96 -5.32 -6.67 -12.97
C GLY A 96 -5.46 -5.14 -13.06
N GLU A 97 -6.68 -4.61 -13.03
CA GLU A 97 -6.88 -3.17 -12.94
C GLU A 97 -6.97 -2.72 -11.48
N VAL A 98 -6.47 -1.52 -11.20
CA VAL A 98 -6.68 -0.85 -9.91
C VAL A 98 -8.19 -0.62 -9.74
N ARG A 99 -8.72 -0.98 -8.57
CA ARG A 99 -10.14 -0.75 -8.27
C ARG A 99 -10.49 0.73 -8.44
N SER A 100 -11.61 1.01 -9.06
CA SER A 100 -11.97 2.36 -9.55
C SER A 100 -11.87 3.47 -8.50
N GLU A 101 -12.23 3.17 -7.24
CA GLU A 101 -12.16 4.16 -6.15
C GLU A 101 -10.73 4.56 -5.80
N PHE A 102 -9.74 3.72 -6.15
CA PHE A 102 -8.32 3.94 -5.93
C PHE A 102 -7.55 4.27 -7.20
N ALA A 103 -8.23 4.43 -8.33
CA ALA A 103 -7.56 4.75 -9.58
C ALA A 103 -6.70 6.01 -9.46
N PRO A 104 -5.44 5.98 -9.93
CA PRO A 104 -4.58 7.16 -9.96
C PRO A 104 -5.26 8.32 -10.69
N GLN A 105 -5.17 9.51 -10.11
CA GLN A 105 -5.69 10.74 -10.68
C GLN A 105 -4.57 11.58 -11.30
N PRO A 106 -4.86 12.54 -12.16
CA PRO A 106 -3.86 13.50 -12.63
C PRO A 106 -3.12 14.17 -11.47
N GLY A 107 -1.79 14.03 -11.45
CA GLY A 107 -0.93 14.52 -10.37
C GLY A 107 -0.50 13.45 -9.37
N ASP A 108 -1.14 12.28 -9.35
CA ASP A 108 -0.65 11.10 -8.61
C ASP A 108 0.58 10.51 -9.34
N ILE A 109 1.47 9.86 -8.57
CA ILE A 109 2.73 9.32 -9.07
C ILE A 109 2.68 7.80 -8.96
N VAL A 110 2.84 7.12 -10.10
CA VAL A 110 2.85 5.65 -10.15
C VAL A 110 4.27 5.19 -10.42
N ALA A 111 4.88 4.48 -9.47
CA ALA A 111 6.19 3.88 -9.62
C ALA A 111 6.15 2.66 -10.57
N LEU A 112 7.31 2.24 -11.05
CA LEU A 112 7.44 0.99 -11.78
C LEU A 112 6.93 -0.18 -10.95
N GLU A 113 6.26 -1.14 -11.60
CA GLU A 113 5.69 -2.33 -10.95
C GLU A 113 6.77 -3.16 -10.25
N HIS A 114 6.58 -3.47 -8.96
CA HIS A 114 7.50 -4.30 -8.21
C HIS A 114 7.28 -5.80 -8.46
N TRP A 115 8.37 -6.56 -8.51
CA TRP A 115 8.36 -7.96 -8.94
C TRP A 115 7.99 -8.97 -7.86
N CYS A 116 8.05 -8.60 -6.60
CA CYS A 116 7.78 -9.47 -5.46
C CYS A 116 6.96 -8.72 -4.40
N SER A 117 7.52 -8.47 -3.21
CA SER A 117 6.77 -7.85 -2.12
C SER A 117 7.20 -6.42 -1.81
N ILE A 118 8.38 -5.97 -2.26
CA ILE A 118 8.93 -4.69 -1.86
C ILE A 118 8.65 -3.63 -2.92
N GLY A 119 7.90 -2.60 -2.57
CA GLY A 119 7.61 -1.48 -3.47
C GLY A 119 8.85 -0.71 -3.94
N PHE A 120 9.96 -0.80 -3.21
CA PHE A 120 11.22 -0.11 -3.53
C PHE A 120 12.18 -0.94 -4.38
N ALA A 121 12.26 -2.26 -4.11
CA ALA A 121 13.27 -3.09 -4.75
C ALA A 121 12.99 -3.27 -6.24
N ASN A 122 13.97 -2.93 -7.07
CA ASN A 122 13.91 -3.00 -8.54
C ASN A 122 12.82 -2.11 -9.16
N THR A 123 12.51 -0.99 -8.49
CA THR A 123 11.59 0.05 -8.95
C THR A 123 12.26 1.43 -8.87
N ASP A 124 11.58 2.44 -9.33
CA ASP A 124 11.99 3.85 -9.23
C ASP A 124 11.36 4.60 -8.06
N LEU A 125 10.67 3.90 -7.13
CA LEU A 125 9.91 4.54 -6.05
C LEU A 125 10.79 5.46 -5.17
N ASP A 126 11.99 5.02 -4.77
CA ASP A 126 12.91 5.83 -3.96
C ASP A 126 13.35 7.10 -4.69
N LEU A 127 13.70 6.98 -5.98
CA LEU A 127 14.04 8.12 -6.82
C LEU A 127 12.88 9.12 -6.89
N LEU A 128 11.68 8.63 -7.16
CA LEU A 128 10.49 9.47 -7.28
C LEU A 128 10.16 10.17 -5.96
N LEU A 129 10.21 9.50 -4.83
CA LEU A 129 9.99 10.09 -3.51
C LEU A 129 11.03 11.18 -3.21
N LYS A 130 12.31 10.89 -3.40
CA LYS A 130 13.42 11.83 -3.12
C LYS A 130 13.38 13.05 -4.01
N THR A 131 13.09 12.90 -5.29
CA THR A 131 12.98 14.04 -6.22
C THR A 131 11.79 14.95 -5.91
N HIS A 132 10.79 14.45 -5.19
CA HIS A 132 9.67 15.23 -4.69
C HIS A 132 9.87 15.74 -3.25
N GLY A 133 11.04 15.52 -2.65
CA GLY A 133 11.37 15.96 -1.29
C GLY A 133 10.64 15.20 -0.19
N ILE A 134 10.15 13.99 -0.45
CA ILE A 134 9.37 13.20 0.51
C ILE A 134 10.32 12.45 1.45
N HIS A 135 10.08 12.58 2.75
CA HIS A 135 10.79 11.90 3.84
C HIS A 135 9.86 11.16 4.80
N GLN A 136 8.55 11.41 4.71
CA GLN A 136 7.52 10.82 5.58
C GLN A 136 6.49 10.11 4.72
N LEU A 137 6.16 8.88 5.08
CA LEU A 137 5.19 8.06 4.35
C LEU A 137 4.02 7.67 5.26
N ILE A 138 2.81 7.89 4.79
CA ILE A 138 1.60 7.25 5.31
C ILE A 138 1.32 6.08 4.39
N VAL A 139 1.27 4.86 4.90
CA VAL A 139 1.18 3.63 4.10
C VAL A 139 -0.17 2.97 4.31
N ILE A 140 -0.86 2.70 3.19
CA ILE A 140 -2.10 1.90 3.10
C ILE A 140 -1.96 0.85 2.00
N GLY A 141 -2.78 -0.18 2.04
CA GLY A 141 -2.84 -1.18 0.96
C GLY A 141 -2.61 -2.61 1.44
N LEU A 142 -2.16 -3.49 0.56
CA LEU A 142 -2.19 -4.94 0.74
C LEU A 142 -0.89 -5.62 0.28
N LEU A 143 -0.57 -6.79 0.86
CA LEU A 143 -1.12 -7.38 2.07
C LEU A 143 -0.27 -6.98 3.27
N ALA A 144 -0.87 -6.90 4.46
CA ALA A 144 -0.18 -6.47 5.69
C ALA A 144 1.15 -7.19 5.91
N HIS A 145 1.16 -8.53 5.87
CA HIS A 145 2.31 -9.39 6.17
C HIS A 145 3.28 -9.62 5.00
N THR A 146 3.03 -9.03 3.84
CA THR A 146 3.89 -9.16 2.65
C THR A 146 4.26 -7.79 2.10
N CYS A 147 3.51 -7.26 1.12
CA CYS A 147 3.91 -6.04 0.42
C CYS A 147 3.97 -4.82 1.34
N VAL A 148 3.03 -4.67 2.28
CA VAL A 148 3.05 -3.56 3.24
C VAL A 148 4.25 -3.71 4.18
N GLU A 149 4.39 -4.83 4.88
CA GLU A 149 5.50 -5.04 5.83
C GLU A 149 6.87 -4.92 5.15
N SER A 150 7.06 -5.59 4.01
CA SER A 150 8.34 -5.56 3.29
C SER A 150 8.70 -4.14 2.82
N THR A 151 7.71 -3.39 2.35
CA THR A 151 7.91 -1.99 1.91
C THR A 151 8.22 -1.08 3.09
N VAL A 152 7.55 -1.26 4.23
CA VAL A 152 7.81 -0.50 5.47
C VAL A 152 9.24 -0.76 5.98
N ARG A 153 9.68 -2.01 6.02
CA ARG A 153 11.06 -2.37 6.41
C ARG A 153 12.08 -1.69 5.52
N PHE A 154 11.88 -1.77 4.21
CA PHE A 154 12.81 -1.20 3.25
C PHE A 154 12.80 0.34 3.30
N ALA A 155 11.64 0.96 3.49
CA ALA A 155 11.53 2.40 3.67
C ALA A 155 12.32 2.89 4.90
N ALA A 156 12.24 2.17 6.03
CA ALA A 156 13.01 2.49 7.23
C ALA A 156 14.53 2.41 6.97
N GLU A 157 15.01 1.39 6.25
CA GLU A 157 16.43 1.25 5.87
C GLU A 157 16.90 2.38 4.95
N LEU A 158 16.01 2.94 4.13
CA LEU A 158 16.28 4.10 3.26
C LEU A 158 16.16 5.45 3.99
N GLY A 159 15.78 5.46 5.28
CA GLY A 159 15.69 6.65 6.13
C GLY A 159 14.35 7.37 6.10
N TYR A 160 13.29 6.76 5.57
CA TYR A 160 11.94 7.32 5.65
C TYR A 160 11.31 7.13 7.03
N GLN A 161 10.57 8.12 7.49
CA GLN A 161 9.66 7.98 8.61
C GLN A 161 8.34 7.40 8.11
N VAL A 162 7.92 6.27 8.67
CA VAL A 162 6.77 5.53 8.15
C VAL A 162 5.66 5.45 9.18
N THR A 163 4.47 5.89 8.80
CA THR A 163 3.22 5.68 9.54
C THR A 163 2.38 4.65 8.80
N VAL A 164 2.08 3.53 9.44
CA VAL A 164 1.21 2.48 8.88
C VAL A 164 -0.21 2.67 9.38
N VAL A 165 -1.20 2.60 8.46
CA VAL A 165 -2.61 2.69 8.81
C VAL A 165 -3.16 1.28 8.98
N LYS A 166 -3.25 0.83 10.25
CA LYS A 166 -3.48 -0.58 10.61
C LYS A 166 -4.81 -1.16 10.17
N ASP A 167 -5.84 -0.34 10.04
CA ASP A 167 -7.17 -0.72 9.59
C ASP A 167 -7.44 -0.41 8.10
N ALA A 168 -6.44 0.17 7.42
CA ALA A 168 -6.41 0.36 5.96
C ALA A 168 -5.47 -0.64 5.26
N THR A 169 -5.28 -1.79 5.87
CA THR A 169 -4.59 -2.97 5.34
C THR A 169 -5.31 -4.25 5.77
N ALA A 170 -5.09 -5.33 5.07
CA ALA A 170 -5.65 -6.64 5.40
C ALA A 170 -4.68 -7.77 5.07
N SER A 171 -4.98 -8.96 5.56
CA SER A 171 -4.22 -10.18 5.31
C SER A 171 -5.13 -11.40 5.23
N TYR A 172 -4.56 -12.60 5.09
CA TYR A 172 -5.31 -13.84 4.92
C TYR A 172 -5.90 -14.38 6.24
N SER A 173 -5.41 -13.93 7.39
CA SER A 173 -5.90 -14.33 8.71
C SER A 173 -5.51 -13.31 9.78
N ASP A 174 -6.13 -13.42 10.96
CA ASP A 174 -5.80 -12.61 12.13
C ASP A 174 -4.37 -12.86 12.62
N GLU A 175 -3.86 -14.09 12.51
CA GLU A 175 -2.48 -14.41 12.86
C GLU A 175 -1.49 -13.66 11.95
N HIS A 176 -1.78 -13.56 10.66
CA HIS A 176 -0.94 -12.78 9.76
C HIS A 176 -1.04 -11.27 10.05
N MET A 177 -2.22 -10.76 10.41
CA MET A 177 -2.38 -9.36 10.83
C MET A 177 -1.59 -9.09 12.11
N HIS A 178 -1.72 -9.96 13.11
CA HIS A 178 -0.98 -9.87 14.37
C HIS A 178 0.54 -9.91 14.13
N ALA A 179 1.03 -10.88 13.36
CA ALA A 179 2.45 -10.99 13.06
C ALA A 179 3.01 -9.73 12.40
N ALA A 180 2.27 -9.18 11.42
CA ALA A 180 2.70 -7.95 10.74
C ALA A 180 2.60 -6.72 11.64
N LEU A 181 1.41 -6.43 12.18
CA LEU A 181 1.11 -5.13 12.80
C LEU A 181 1.54 -5.02 14.26
N ASP A 182 1.57 -6.13 15.00
CA ASP A 182 1.86 -6.11 16.43
C ASP A 182 3.27 -6.61 16.76
N VAL A 183 3.87 -7.42 15.88
CA VAL A 183 5.19 -8.02 16.12
C VAL A 183 6.28 -7.40 15.23
N ASN A 184 6.09 -7.38 13.91
CA ASN A 184 7.14 -7.05 12.96
C ASN A 184 7.24 -5.55 12.66
N ILE A 185 6.17 -4.96 12.16
CA ILE A 185 6.11 -3.55 11.72
C ILE A 185 6.51 -2.56 12.83
N PRO A 186 6.18 -2.78 14.14
CA PRO A 186 6.60 -1.86 15.22
C PRO A 186 8.11 -1.65 15.35
N ASN A 187 8.93 -2.56 14.80
CA ASN A 187 10.39 -2.40 14.80
C ASN A 187 10.89 -1.39 13.74
N TYR A 188 10.06 -1.02 12.78
CA TYR A 188 10.44 -0.23 11.60
C TYR A 188 9.58 1.01 11.40
N ALA A 189 8.29 0.91 11.71
CA ALA A 189 7.37 2.04 11.58
C ALA A 189 7.56 3.05 12.71
N THR A 190 7.58 4.33 12.36
CA THR A 190 7.60 5.44 13.31
C THR A 190 6.30 5.52 14.12
N ALA A 191 5.17 5.17 13.46
CA ALA A 191 3.85 5.11 14.09
C ALA A 191 2.96 4.06 13.41
N ILE A 192 2.01 3.53 14.18
CA ILE A 192 0.90 2.70 13.68
C ILE A 192 -0.38 3.39 14.16
N MET A 193 -1.23 3.80 13.21
CA MET A 193 -2.41 4.61 13.45
C MET A 193 -3.65 3.98 12.81
N THR A 194 -4.84 4.41 13.21
CA THR A 194 -6.09 4.09 12.52
C THR A 194 -6.38 5.09 11.41
N ALA A 195 -7.27 4.73 10.49
CA ALA A 195 -7.74 5.63 9.45
C ALA A 195 -8.36 6.91 10.04
N SER A 196 -9.16 6.78 11.10
CA SER A 196 -9.73 7.94 11.81
C SER A 196 -8.64 8.89 12.32
N GLN A 197 -7.60 8.36 12.98
CA GLN A 197 -6.49 9.18 13.47
C GLN A 197 -5.73 9.89 12.34
N ILE A 198 -5.58 9.24 11.17
CA ILE A 198 -4.98 9.88 10.00
C ILE A 198 -5.89 10.99 9.43
N VAL A 199 -7.18 10.72 9.33
CA VAL A 199 -8.16 11.74 8.87
C VAL A 199 -8.11 12.97 9.76
N ASP A 200 -8.10 12.80 11.09
CA ASP A 200 -8.01 13.88 12.05
C ASP A 200 -6.68 14.64 11.94
N LEU A 201 -5.57 13.93 11.76
CA LEU A 201 -4.23 14.51 11.57
C LEU A 201 -4.14 15.37 10.30
N LEU A 202 -4.82 14.96 9.23
CA LEU A 202 -4.84 15.63 7.94
C LEU A 202 -5.92 16.72 7.85
N ALA A 203 -6.81 16.82 8.83
CA ALA A 203 -7.83 17.87 8.86
C ALA A 203 -7.18 19.27 8.81
N PRO A 204 -7.85 20.28 8.22
CA PRO A 204 -7.39 21.67 8.28
C PRO A 204 -7.23 22.09 9.75
N ILE A 205 -6.10 22.73 10.07
CA ILE A 205 -5.96 23.36 11.38
C ILE A 205 -7.01 24.49 11.43
N THR A 206 -8.10 24.25 12.14
CA THR A 206 -9.03 25.33 12.46
C THR A 206 -8.29 26.28 13.41
N SER A 207 -7.82 27.41 12.87
CA SER A 207 -7.37 28.50 13.73
C SER A 207 -8.53 28.85 14.66
N ALA A 208 -8.31 28.75 15.98
CA ALA A 208 -9.26 29.26 16.95
C ALA A 208 -9.54 30.74 16.60
N PRO A 209 -10.80 31.19 16.67
CA PRO A 209 -11.08 32.60 16.49
C PRO A 209 -10.33 33.38 17.57
N ALA A 210 -9.62 34.41 17.10
CA ALA A 210 -8.87 35.36 17.96
C ALA A 210 -9.79 36.12 18.88
#